data_dc90750c9c57af70353f41d2f4400ddd
#
_entry.id   dc90750c9c57af70353f41d2f4400ddd
#
_cell.length_a   1.000
_cell.length_b   1.000
_cell.length_c   1.000
_cell.angle_alpha   90.00
_cell.angle_beta   90.00
_cell.angle_gamma   90.00
#
_symmetry.space_group_name_H-M   'P 1'
#
loop_
_entity.id
_entity.type
_entity.pdbx_description
1 polymer ?
#
loop_
_entity_poly.entity_id
_entity_poly.type
_entity_poly.pdbx_seq_one_letter_code
_entity_poly.pdbx_strand_id
1 'polypeptide(L)'
;MAEQIRRSRDLFSAEHPEVRLPQELASSVPAAEAAAADADAAGAATPQSREALEAVVSDNLKDSGAWAALAEVLLAEGQAVQAYACARTGYHRGLDALRGNGWRGTGPVPWDHVPNQGVLRAIGALVQTARALGEDDEVVRCLNLLHDCDPAAAPALGLDSSAS
;
A
#
# COMPACT_ATOMS: atom_id res chain seq x y z
N MET A 1 -4.94 45.47 -2.50
CA MET A 1 -4.72 44.63 -1.31
C MET A 1 -5.46 43.28 -1.36
N ALA A 2 -6.72 43.20 -1.74
CA ALA A 2 -7.46 41.93 -1.81
C ALA A 2 -6.93 40.94 -2.85
N GLU A 3 -6.36 41.43 -3.94
CA GLU A 3 -5.81 40.61 -5.02
C GLU A 3 -4.45 40.00 -4.68
N GLN A 4 -3.65 40.66 -3.87
CA GLN A 4 -2.39 40.13 -3.35
C GLN A 4 -2.61 39.06 -2.28
N ILE A 5 -3.70 39.14 -1.52
CA ILE A 5 -4.08 38.13 -0.53
C ILE A 5 -4.62 36.86 -1.21
N ARG A 6 -5.32 37.00 -2.36
CA ARG A 6 -5.74 35.84 -3.18
C ARG A 6 -4.55 35.10 -3.77
N ARG A 7 -3.54 35.79 -4.32
CA ARG A 7 -2.32 35.15 -4.87
C ARG A 7 -1.50 34.43 -3.79
N SER A 8 -1.47 34.94 -2.56
CA SER A 8 -0.79 34.23 -1.46
C SER A 8 -1.52 32.95 -1.02
N ARG A 9 -2.85 32.90 -1.13
CA ARG A 9 -3.62 31.67 -0.85
C ARG A 9 -3.42 30.62 -1.92
N ASP A 10 -3.31 30.99 -3.19
CA ASP A 10 -3.07 30.05 -4.29
C ASP A 10 -1.66 29.44 -4.27
N LEU A 11 -0.69 30.11 -3.65
CA LEU A 11 0.68 29.59 -3.50
C LEU A 11 0.78 28.51 -2.40
N PHE A 12 -0.18 28.45 -1.47
CA PHE A 12 -0.25 27.43 -0.42
C PHE A 12 -1.28 26.33 -0.70
N SER A 13 -2.15 26.52 -1.68
CA SER A 13 -3.03 25.50 -2.24
C SER A 13 -2.47 24.95 -3.55
N ALA A 14 -1.15 24.66 -3.60
CA ALA A 14 -0.63 23.79 -4.62
C ALA A 14 -1.29 22.43 -4.37
N GLU A 15 -2.37 22.16 -5.08
CA GLU A 15 -2.96 20.82 -5.13
C GLU A 15 -1.82 19.85 -5.44
N HIS A 16 -1.55 18.95 -4.52
CA HIS A 16 -0.57 17.91 -4.77
C HIS A 16 -1.11 17.06 -5.90
N PRO A 17 -0.38 16.92 -7.01
CA PRO A 17 -0.88 16.20 -8.16
C PRO A 17 -1.18 14.76 -7.77
N GLU A 18 -2.30 14.25 -8.25
CA GLU A 18 -2.64 12.83 -8.16
C GLU A 18 -1.58 12.00 -8.87
N VAL A 19 -1.11 10.94 -8.23
CA VAL A 19 -0.12 10.02 -8.82
C VAL A 19 -0.79 8.72 -9.24
N ARG A 20 -0.71 8.42 -10.52
CA ARG A 20 -1.10 7.15 -11.13
C ARG A 20 0.16 6.49 -11.68
N LEU A 21 0.59 5.41 -11.04
CA LEU A 21 1.76 4.66 -11.48
C LEU A 21 1.52 4.07 -12.88
N PRO A 22 2.57 3.98 -13.72
CA PRO A 22 2.46 3.34 -15.02
C PRO A 22 2.18 1.83 -14.88
N GLN A 23 1.54 1.24 -15.89
CA GLN A 23 1.07 -0.15 -15.88
C GLN A 23 2.18 -1.16 -15.62
N GLU A 24 3.40 -0.90 -16.08
CA GLU A 24 4.56 -1.75 -15.86
C GLU A 24 5.01 -1.84 -14.40
N LEU A 25 4.50 -0.95 -13.53
CA LEU A 25 4.73 -0.97 -12.09
C LEU A 25 3.55 -1.60 -11.31
N ALA A 26 2.54 -2.11 -12.01
CA ALA A 26 1.51 -2.91 -11.37
C ALA A 26 2.15 -4.16 -10.72
N SER A 27 1.71 -4.49 -9.51
CA SER A 27 2.17 -5.72 -8.86
C SER A 27 1.74 -6.95 -9.66
N SER A 28 2.62 -7.92 -9.73
CA SER A 28 2.32 -9.25 -10.29
C SER A 28 1.42 -10.08 -9.35
N VAL A 29 1.26 -9.63 -8.10
CA VAL A 29 0.38 -10.25 -7.10
C VAL A 29 -0.81 -9.33 -6.86
N PRO A 30 -2.02 -9.70 -7.32
CA PRO A 30 -3.23 -8.88 -7.16
C PRO A 30 -3.51 -8.58 -5.69
N ALA A 31 -4.13 -7.43 -5.42
CA ALA A 31 -4.66 -7.14 -4.11
C ALA A 31 -5.79 -8.12 -3.75
N ALA A 32 -6.03 -8.33 -2.45
CA ALA A 32 -6.99 -9.32 -1.95
C ALA A 32 -8.42 -9.17 -2.53
N GLU A 33 -8.86 -7.95 -2.78
CA GLU A 33 -10.17 -7.68 -3.39
C GLU A 33 -10.25 -8.17 -4.84
N ALA A 34 -9.21 -7.95 -5.65
CA ALA A 34 -9.12 -8.46 -7.01
C ALA A 34 -9.03 -10.00 -7.02
N ALA A 35 -8.27 -10.58 -6.08
CA ALA A 35 -8.18 -12.03 -5.92
C ALA A 35 -9.50 -12.66 -5.49
N ALA A 36 -10.31 -12.00 -4.66
CA ALA A 36 -11.61 -12.46 -4.26
C ALA A 36 -12.63 -12.43 -5.41
N ALA A 37 -12.58 -11.39 -6.24
CA ALA A 37 -13.44 -11.30 -7.44
C ALA A 37 -13.12 -12.38 -8.47
N ASP A 38 -11.84 -12.71 -8.66
CA ASP A 38 -11.39 -13.78 -9.54
C ASP A 38 -11.73 -15.17 -8.96
N ALA A 39 -11.74 -15.32 -7.63
CA ALA A 39 -12.10 -16.54 -6.95
C ALA A 39 -13.58 -16.92 -7.14
N ASP A 40 -14.47 -15.95 -7.13
CA ASP A 40 -15.91 -16.16 -7.42
C ASP A 40 -16.14 -16.59 -8.87
N ALA A 41 -15.24 -16.21 -9.79
CA ALA A 41 -15.33 -16.56 -11.21
C ALA A 41 -14.66 -17.89 -11.55
N ALA A 42 -13.68 -18.35 -10.76
CA ALA A 42 -12.83 -19.52 -11.08
C ALA A 42 -12.82 -20.64 -10.01
N GLY A 43 -13.65 -20.52 -8.95
CA GLY A 43 -13.51 -21.36 -7.76
C GLY A 43 -12.36 -20.84 -6.87
N ALA A 44 -12.43 -21.13 -5.57
CA ALA A 44 -11.59 -20.54 -4.54
C ALA A 44 -10.11 -20.40 -4.97
N ALA A 45 -9.64 -19.14 -5.06
CA ALA A 45 -8.23 -18.87 -5.30
C ALA A 45 -7.41 -19.53 -4.19
N THR A 46 -6.50 -20.41 -4.57
CA THR A 46 -5.57 -21.02 -3.61
C THR A 46 -4.68 -19.92 -3.05
N PRO A 47 -4.57 -19.75 -1.73
CA PRO A 47 -3.61 -18.82 -1.17
C PRO A 47 -2.24 -19.10 -1.78
N GLN A 48 -1.55 -18.08 -2.26
CA GLN A 48 -0.21 -18.27 -2.78
C GLN A 48 0.67 -18.79 -1.63
N SER A 49 1.41 -19.85 -1.87
CA SER A 49 2.30 -20.40 -0.86
C SER A 49 3.44 -19.41 -0.59
N ARG A 50 4.00 -19.47 0.61
CA ARG A 50 5.17 -18.68 0.97
C ARG A 50 6.30 -18.85 -0.05
N GLU A 51 6.61 -20.08 -0.44
CA GLU A 51 7.67 -20.39 -1.42
C GLU A 51 7.41 -19.74 -2.78
N ALA A 52 6.16 -19.74 -3.24
CA ALA A 52 5.79 -19.09 -4.49
C ALA A 52 5.98 -17.56 -4.41
N LEU A 53 5.60 -16.96 -3.29
CA LEU A 53 5.78 -15.51 -3.06
C LEU A 53 7.25 -15.12 -2.91
N GLU A 54 8.05 -15.94 -2.23
CA GLU A 54 9.51 -15.77 -2.14
C GLU A 54 10.17 -15.80 -3.54
N ALA A 55 9.72 -16.68 -4.43
CA ALA A 55 10.19 -16.72 -5.81
C ALA A 55 9.80 -15.44 -6.58
N VAL A 56 8.53 -15.00 -6.48
CA VAL A 56 8.05 -13.77 -7.11
C VAL A 56 8.85 -12.56 -6.65
N VAL A 57 9.06 -12.42 -5.35
CA VAL A 57 9.87 -11.33 -4.76
C VAL A 57 11.31 -11.39 -5.27
N SER A 58 11.91 -12.60 -5.35
CA SER A 58 13.27 -12.78 -5.83
C SER A 58 13.44 -12.38 -7.29
N ASP A 59 12.43 -12.61 -8.12
CA ASP A 59 12.43 -12.25 -9.53
C ASP A 59 12.25 -10.74 -9.73
N ASN A 60 11.51 -10.07 -8.84
CA ASN A 60 11.31 -8.62 -8.91
C ASN A 60 11.29 -7.96 -7.52
N LEU A 61 12.44 -7.62 -7.02
CA LEU A 61 12.63 -6.95 -5.72
C LEU A 61 11.98 -5.56 -5.62
N LYS A 62 11.47 -5.01 -6.73
CA LYS A 62 10.78 -3.71 -6.76
C LYS A 62 9.26 -3.84 -6.66
N ASP A 63 8.71 -5.04 -6.74
CA ASP A 63 7.27 -5.29 -6.62
C ASP A 63 6.80 -5.14 -5.17
N SER A 64 6.31 -3.96 -4.83
CA SER A 64 5.82 -3.65 -3.48
C SER A 64 4.64 -4.53 -3.05
N GLY A 65 3.75 -4.89 -3.99
CA GLY A 65 2.61 -5.76 -3.70
C GLY A 65 3.01 -7.20 -3.43
N ALA A 66 4.05 -7.71 -4.11
CA ALA A 66 4.59 -9.03 -3.82
C ALA A 66 5.21 -9.11 -2.42
N TRP A 67 5.96 -8.10 -2.00
CA TRP A 67 6.45 -7.97 -0.63
C TRP A 67 5.32 -7.92 0.40
N ALA A 68 4.25 -7.19 0.09
CA ALA A 68 3.08 -7.12 0.96
C ALA A 68 2.41 -8.49 1.12
N ALA A 69 2.19 -9.20 0.03
CA ALA A 69 1.60 -10.54 0.05
C ALA A 69 2.45 -11.52 0.86
N LEU A 70 3.77 -11.49 0.71
CA LEU A 70 4.68 -12.32 1.51
C LEU A 70 4.60 -11.95 3.00
N ALA A 71 4.52 -10.67 3.33
CA ALA A 71 4.33 -10.23 4.71
C ALA A 71 3.02 -10.74 5.32
N GLU A 72 1.94 -10.72 4.58
CA GLU A 72 0.63 -11.22 5.02
C GLU A 72 0.66 -12.73 5.31
N VAL A 73 1.29 -13.53 4.45
CA VAL A 73 1.46 -14.96 4.67
C VAL A 73 2.32 -15.24 5.89
N LEU A 74 3.47 -14.58 6.03
CA LEU A 74 4.35 -14.72 7.18
C LEU A 74 3.64 -14.32 8.49
N LEU A 75 2.82 -13.29 8.46
CA LEU A 75 2.03 -12.87 9.63
C LEU A 75 1.00 -13.94 10.00
N ALA A 76 0.32 -14.52 9.03
CA ALA A 76 -0.63 -15.62 9.25
C ALA A 76 0.04 -16.88 9.81
N GLU A 77 1.32 -17.12 9.47
CA GLU A 77 2.15 -18.19 10.02
C GLU A 77 2.71 -17.86 11.43
N GLY A 78 2.40 -16.71 11.99
CA GLY A 78 2.90 -16.26 13.31
C GLY A 78 4.33 -15.73 13.29
N GLN A 79 4.91 -15.47 12.12
CA GLN A 79 6.27 -14.96 11.96
C GLN A 79 6.27 -13.43 11.87
N ALA A 80 5.79 -12.76 12.93
CA ALA A 80 5.53 -11.33 12.93
C ALA A 80 6.76 -10.46 12.63
N VAL A 81 7.95 -10.82 13.12
CA VAL A 81 9.19 -10.06 12.88
C VAL A 81 9.61 -10.14 11.41
N GLN A 82 9.57 -11.32 10.82
CA GLN A 82 9.87 -11.53 9.39
C GLN A 82 8.83 -10.82 8.51
N ALA A 83 7.56 -10.95 8.88
CA ALA A 83 6.46 -10.25 8.21
C ALA A 83 6.67 -8.73 8.22
N TYR A 84 7.02 -8.15 9.36
CA TYR A 84 7.33 -6.73 9.49
C TYR A 84 8.49 -6.30 8.57
N ALA A 85 9.57 -7.09 8.52
CA ALA A 85 10.70 -6.80 7.63
C ALA A 85 10.29 -6.80 6.15
N CYS A 86 9.47 -7.77 5.72
CA CYS A 86 8.92 -7.83 4.36
C CYS A 86 7.98 -6.65 4.07
N ALA A 87 7.05 -6.33 4.98
CA ALA A 87 6.15 -5.20 4.84
C ALA A 87 6.92 -3.87 4.76
N ARG A 88 7.94 -3.70 5.57
CA ARG A 88 8.82 -2.54 5.55
C ARG A 88 9.54 -2.39 4.22
N THR A 89 10.04 -3.48 3.66
CA THR A 89 10.69 -3.50 2.35
C THR A 89 9.70 -3.11 1.26
N GLY A 90 8.52 -3.72 1.22
CA GLY A 90 7.46 -3.39 0.28
C GLY A 90 7.03 -1.92 0.35
N TYR A 91 6.86 -1.41 1.58
CA TYR A 91 6.58 -0.01 1.83
C TYR A 91 7.63 0.92 1.22
N HIS A 92 8.91 0.67 1.45
CA HIS A 92 9.98 1.51 0.89
C HIS A 92 10.03 1.42 -0.63
N ARG A 93 9.89 0.22 -1.23
CA ARG A 93 9.83 0.05 -2.69
C ARG A 93 8.64 0.78 -3.30
N GLY A 94 7.49 0.75 -2.63
CA GLY A 94 6.32 1.50 -3.04
C GLY A 94 6.54 3.01 -3.02
N LEU A 95 7.12 3.54 -1.94
CA LEU A 95 7.44 4.97 -1.86
C LEU A 95 8.48 5.40 -2.91
N ASP A 96 9.46 4.55 -3.19
CA ASP A 96 10.44 4.82 -4.26
C ASP A 96 9.76 4.91 -5.63
N ALA A 97 8.83 4.01 -5.93
CA ALA A 97 8.03 4.04 -7.15
C ALA A 97 7.19 5.31 -7.26
N LEU A 98 6.48 5.68 -6.19
CA LEU A 98 5.68 6.91 -6.15
C LEU A 98 6.55 8.16 -6.35
N ARG A 99 7.68 8.26 -5.66
CA ARG A 99 8.62 9.40 -5.78
C ARG A 99 9.22 9.48 -7.18
N GLY A 100 9.56 8.34 -7.77
CA GLY A 100 10.03 8.27 -9.16
C GLY A 100 8.98 8.72 -10.19
N ASN A 101 7.70 8.75 -9.80
CA ASN A 101 6.59 9.20 -10.64
C ASN A 101 5.94 10.51 -10.16
N GLY A 102 6.69 11.33 -9.43
CA GLY A 102 6.32 12.70 -9.12
C GLY A 102 5.64 12.93 -7.77
N TRP A 103 5.40 11.87 -6.97
CA TRP A 103 4.86 12.03 -5.62
C TRP A 103 5.89 12.68 -4.68
N ARG A 104 5.48 13.66 -3.90
CA ARG A 104 6.36 14.46 -3.04
C ARG A 104 6.16 14.22 -1.54
N GLY A 105 5.65 13.05 -1.17
CA GLY A 105 5.41 12.68 0.22
C GLY A 105 3.99 12.96 0.71
N THR A 106 3.16 13.57 -0.12
CA THR A 106 1.75 13.86 0.12
C THR A 106 0.98 13.97 -1.20
N GLY A 107 -0.32 13.82 -1.16
CA GLY A 107 -1.20 13.91 -2.31
C GLY A 107 -1.81 12.58 -2.73
N PRO A 108 -2.88 12.62 -3.54
CA PRO A 108 -3.69 11.46 -3.86
C PRO A 108 -2.92 10.37 -4.63
N VAL A 109 -3.15 9.13 -4.20
CA VAL A 109 -2.69 7.90 -4.86
C VAL A 109 -3.91 6.97 -4.94
N PRO A 110 -4.77 7.10 -5.99
CA PRO A 110 -6.06 6.43 -6.02
C PRO A 110 -5.99 4.91 -5.99
N TRP A 111 -6.81 4.29 -5.16
CA TRP A 111 -6.98 2.84 -5.06
C TRP A 111 -7.58 2.22 -6.33
N ASP A 112 -8.49 2.93 -6.99
CA ASP A 112 -9.15 2.46 -8.21
C ASP A 112 -8.19 2.28 -9.41
N HIS A 113 -6.99 2.85 -9.31
CA HIS A 113 -5.93 2.68 -10.29
C HIS A 113 -5.07 1.46 -9.94
N VAL A 114 -5.27 0.35 -10.64
CA VAL A 114 -4.65 -0.95 -10.34
C VAL A 114 -3.14 -0.89 -10.08
N PRO A 115 -2.31 -0.16 -10.85
CA PRO A 115 -0.88 -0.05 -10.56
C PRO A 115 -0.54 0.55 -9.18
N ASN A 116 -1.43 1.33 -8.58
CA ASN A 116 -1.24 1.89 -7.24
C ASN A 116 -1.50 0.89 -6.11
N GLN A 117 -2.29 -0.16 -6.38
CA GLN A 117 -2.76 -1.07 -5.33
C GLN A 117 -1.62 -1.79 -4.61
N GLY A 118 -0.56 -2.15 -5.32
CA GLY A 118 0.61 -2.80 -4.71
C GLY A 118 1.27 -1.95 -3.62
N VAL A 119 1.43 -0.66 -3.89
CA VAL A 119 1.99 0.31 -2.92
C VAL A 119 1.07 0.48 -1.72
N LEU A 120 -0.22 0.69 -1.97
CA LEU A 120 -1.22 0.87 -0.90
C LEU A 120 -1.35 -0.38 -0.03
N ARG A 121 -1.31 -1.57 -0.64
CA ARG A 121 -1.26 -2.85 0.06
C ARG A 121 -0.02 -2.98 0.94
N ALA A 122 1.14 -2.55 0.47
CA ALA A 122 2.37 -2.58 1.26
C ALA A 122 2.31 -1.68 2.50
N ILE A 123 1.69 -0.50 2.38
CA ILE A 123 1.41 0.36 3.53
C ILE A 123 0.46 -0.36 4.51
N GLY A 124 -0.59 -1.00 3.99
CA GLY A 124 -1.53 -1.78 4.79
C GLY A 124 -0.90 -2.98 5.49
N ALA A 125 -0.02 -3.71 4.83
CA ALA A 125 0.73 -4.80 5.45
C ALA A 125 1.62 -4.30 6.59
N LEU A 126 2.19 -3.11 6.45
CA LEU A 126 2.97 -2.50 7.53
C LEU A 126 2.08 -2.12 8.72
N VAL A 127 0.84 -1.65 8.49
CA VAL A 127 -0.14 -1.45 9.58
C VAL A 127 -0.40 -2.75 10.34
N GLN A 128 -0.67 -3.85 9.64
CA GLN A 128 -1.00 -5.14 10.25
C GLN A 128 0.18 -5.70 11.06
N THR A 129 1.38 -5.66 10.50
CA THR A 129 2.58 -6.20 11.14
C THR A 129 3.03 -5.32 12.33
N ALA A 130 2.90 -4.00 12.24
CA ALA A 130 3.15 -3.09 13.34
C ALA A 130 2.16 -3.32 14.50
N ARG A 131 0.86 -3.55 14.21
CA ARG A 131 -0.12 -3.94 15.23
C ARG A 131 0.28 -5.23 15.95
N ALA A 132 0.69 -6.24 15.20
CA ALA A 132 1.11 -7.52 15.77
C ALA A 132 2.32 -7.41 16.71
N LEU A 133 3.16 -6.40 16.52
CA LEU A 133 4.35 -6.13 17.32
C LEU A 133 4.14 -5.04 18.39
N GLY A 134 2.95 -4.44 18.47
CA GLY A 134 2.63 -3.38 19.43
C GLY A 134 3.29 -2.03 19.12
N GLU A 135 3.59 -1.76 17.85
CA GLU A 135 4.21 -0.51 17.39
C GLU A 135 3.12 0.53 17.03
N ASP A 136 2.39 1.01 18.04
CA ASP A 136 1.18 1.83 17.87
C ASP A 136 1.43 3.14 17.12
N ASP A 137 2.55 3.81 17.34
CA ASP A 137 2.90 5.04 16.62
C ASP A 137 3.04 4.80 15.11
N GLU A 138 3.60 3.65 14.72
CA GLU A 138 3.74 3.25 13.33
C GLU A 138 2.39 2.91 12.70
N VAL A 139 1.51 2.25 13.46
CA VAL A 139 0.13 1.98 13.02
C VAL A 139 -0.59 3.29 12.68
N VAL A 140 -0.56 4.26 13.60
CA VAL A 140 -1.21 5.56 13.38
C VAL A 140 -0.61 6.29 12.18
N ARG A 141 0.71 6.30 12.07
CA ARG A 141 1.42 6.96 10.95
C ARG A 141 1.02 6.36 9.60
N CYS A 142 0.98 5.03 9.50
CA CYS A 142 0.64 4.34 8.25
C CYS A 142 -0.84 4.45 7.89
N LEU A 143 -1.75 4.42 8.86
CA LEU A 143 -3.18 4.66 8.62
C LEU A 143 -3.44 6.09 8.12
N ASN A 144 -2.78 7.09 8.70
CA ASN A 144 -2.87 8.47 8.22
C ASN A 144 -2.34 8.59 6.78
N LEU A 145 -1.21 7.94 6.48
CA LEU A 145 -0.67 7.93 5.12
C LEU A 145 -1.62 7.28 4.11
N LEU A 146 -2.25 6.15 4.46
CA LEU A 146 -3.26 5.51 3.62
C LEU A 146 -4.44 6.44 3.36
N HIS A 147 -4.94 7.10 4.41
CA HIS A 147 -6.04 8.06 4.30
C HIS A 147 -5.68 9.24 3.41
N ASP A 148 -4.47 9.77 3.53
CA ASP A 148 -3.98 10.89 2.70
C ASP A 148 -3.79 10.47 1.24
N CYS A 149 -3.41 9.22 0.99
CA CYS A 149 -3.33 8.67 -0.37
C CYS A 149 -4.73 8.46 -0.98
N ASP A 150 -5.58 7.71 -0.29
CA ASP A 150 -6.97 7.46 -0.67
C ASP A 150 -7.77 6.96 0.54
N PRO A 151 -8.81 7.68 0.97
CA PRO A 151 -9.69 7.23 2.05
C PRO A 151 -10.34 5.87 1.81
N ALA A 152 -10.47 5.42 0.55
CA ALA A 152 -11.03 4.12 0.19
C ALA A 152 -10.03 2.96 0.37
N ALA A 153 -8.73 3.24 0.46
CA ALA A 153 -7.69 2.20 0.50
C ALA A 153 -7.75 1.35 1.78
N ALA A 154 -7.88 1.96 2.95
CA ALA A 154 -7.94 1.22 4.22
C ALA A 154 -9.14 0.28 4.31
N PRO A 155 -10.40 0.70 4.00
CA PRO A 155 -11.54 -0.22 3.91
C PRO A 155 -11.34 -1.33 2.88
N ALA A 156 -10.84 -1.02 1.69
CA ALA A 156 -10.58 -2.01 0.63
C ALA A 156 -9.56 -3.08 1.05
N LEU A 157 -8.64 -2.72 1.94
CA LEU A 157 -7.64 -3.63 2.51
C LEU A 157 -8.12 -4.34 3.80
N GLY A 158 -9.38 -4.15 4.19
CA GLY A 158 -9.91 -4.72 5.43
C GLY A 158 -9.31 -4.13 6.72
N LEU A 159 -8.76 -2.93 6.62
CA LEU A 159 -8.15 -2.22 7.75
C LEU A 159 -9.16 -1.28 8.43
N ASP A 160 -10.32 -1.81 8.79
CA ASP A 160 -11.31 -1.02 9.51
C ASP A 160 -10.72 -0.48 10.83
N SER A 161 -11.11 0.75 11.14
CA SER A 161 -10.73 1.45 12.36
C SER A 161 -11.43 0.85 13.59
N SER A 162 -11.18 -0.41 13.88
CA SER A 162 -11.45 -0.98 15.19
C SER A 162 -10.25 -0.73 16.09
N ALA A 163 -9.97 0.54 16.34
CA ALA A 163 -9.20 0.94 17.51
C ALA A 163 -10.20 1.05 18.66
N SER A 164 -10.23 0.06 19.52
CA SER A 164 -10.72 0.19 20.89
C SER A 164 -9.56 0.00 21.82
#